data_8d178644857f7cf5c87bc63cc275e494
#
_entry.id   8d178644857f7cf5c87bc63cc275e494
#
_cell.length_a   1.000
_cell.length_b   1.000
_cell.length_c   1.000
_cell.angle_alpha   90.00
_cell.angle_beta   90.00
_cell.angle_gamma   90.00
#
_symmetry.space_group_name_H-M   'P 1'
#
loop_
_entity.id
_entity.type
_entity.pdbx_description
1 polymer ?
#
loop_
_entity_poly.entity_id
_entity_poly.type
_entity_poly.pdbx_seq_one_letter_code
_entity_poly.pdbx_strand_id
1 'polypeptide(L)'
;MVLTVFSILLALFHFVGPMPTDLGIHQGQLSSCESPAHCARVEWERNDPIGSLSELAEAIQQTPRSEIIEQQTDYVHATASSQIFGFVDDLELYADTERSVLQARSV
;
A
#
# COMPACT_ATOMS: atom_id res chain seq x y z
N MET A 1 21.71 -21.10 -0.62
CA MET A 1 20.79 -21.74 -1.56
C MET A 1 19.54 -22.29 -0.89
N VAL A 2 19.71 -22.93 0.30
CA VAL A 2 18.54 -23.43 1.05
C VAL A 2 17.58 -22.30 1.39
N LEU A 3 18.10 -21.11 1.74
CA LEU A 3 17.26 -19.95 2.05
C LEU A 3 16.42 -19.50 0.87
N THR A 4 16.95 -19.57 -0.35
CA THR A 4 16.22 -19.16 -1.54
C THR A 4 15.05 -20.09 -1.81
N VAL A 5 15.27 -21.41 -1.71
CA VAL A 5 14.22 -22.40 -1.90
C VAL A 5 13.17 -22.26 -0.82
N PHE A 6 13.58 -22.08 0.42
CA PHE A 6 12.66 -21.87 1.53
C PHE A 6 11.82 -20.62 1.35
N SER A 7 12.41 -19.52 0.87
CA SER A 7 11.68 -18.29 0.60
C SER A 7 10.65 -18.46 -0.50
N ILE A 8 10.96 -19.22 -1.54
CA ILE A 8 10.02 -19.52 -2.61
C ILE A 8 8.82 -20.32 -2.08
N LEU A 9 9.10 -21.33 -1.27
CA LEU A 9 8.03 -22.13 -0.66
C LEU A 9 7.15 -21.30 0.25
N LEU A 10 7.74 -20.44 1.06
CA LEU A 10 6.99 -19.54 1.92
C LEU A 10 6.12 -18.59 1.10
N ALA A 11 6.65 -18.07 0.00
CA ALA A 11 5.89 -17.19 -0.86
C ALA A 11 4.65 -17.89 -1.43
N LEU A 12 4.80 -19.17 -1.82
CA LEU A 12 3.67 -19.94 -2.33
C LEU A 12 2.59 -20.18 -1.27
N PHE A 13 2.99 -20.39 -0.02
CA PHE A 13 2.05 -20.62 1.06
C PHE A 13 1.51 -19.34 1.68
N HIS A 14 2.29 -18.27 1.61
CA HIS A 14 1.91 -16.99 2.19
C HIS A 14 1.12 -16.12 1.24
N PHE A 15 1.17 -16.42 -0.04
CA PHE A 15 0.41 -15.67 -1.00
C PHE A 15 -1.08 -15.92 -0.74
N VAL A 16 -1.77 -14.89 -0.35
CA VAL A 16 -3.17 -14.98 0.04
C VAL A 16 -4.01 -14.26 -1.00
N GLY A 17 -4.43 -15.01 -1.98
CA GLY A 17 -5.30 -14.49 -3.02
C GLY A 17 -4.59 -13.66 -4.06
N PRO A 18 -5.31 -13.24 -5.09
CA PRO A 18 -4.76 -12.42 -6.16
C PRO A 18 -4.54 -10.99 -5.71
N MET A 19 -3.70 -10.28 -6.48
CA MET A 19 -3.55 -8.84 -6.29
C MET A 19 -4.90 -8.17 -6.46
N PRO A 20 -5.22 -7.16 -5.66
CA PRO A 20 -6.46 -6.40 -5.85
C PRO A 20 -6.55 -5.85 -7.28
N THR A 21 -7.73 -5.89 -7.85
CA THR A 21 -7.96 -5.43 -9.22
C THR A 21 -8.37 -3.98 -9.30
N ASP A 22 -8.64 -3.34 -8.17
CA ASP A 22 -9.14 -1.98 -8.09
C ASP A 22 -8.10 -0.99 -7.57
N LEU A 23 -6.82 -1.33 -7.68
CA LEU A 23 -5.73 -0.43 -7.33
C LEU A 23 -5.70 0.78 -8.28
N GLY A 24 -5.10 1.86 -7.81
CA GLY A 24 -4.93 3.07 -8.60
C GLY A 24 -5.98 4.12 -8.28
N ILE A 25 -5.92 5.19 -9.05
CA ILE A 25 -6.81 6.34 -8.87
C ILE A 25 -7.96 6.22 -9.86
N HIS A 26 -9.17 6.24 -9.34
CA HIS A 26 -10.39 6.13 -10.12
C HIS A 26 -11.27 7.34 -9.82
N GLN A 27 -11.59 8.12 -10.87
CA GLN A 27 -12.40 9.31 -10.71
C GLN A 27 -11.85 10.28 -9.66
N GLY A 28 -10.51 10.44 -9.67
CA GLY A 28 -9.84 11.40 -8.80
C GLY A 28 -9.67 10.95 -7.35
N GLN A 29 -9.83 9.66 -7.06
CA GLN A 29 -9.66 9.16 -5.71
C GLN A 29 -9.31 7.67 -5.69
N LEU A 30 -8.81 7.21 -4.56
CA LEU A 30 -8.61 5.78 -4.34
C LEU A 30 -9.96 5.08 -4.25
N SER A 31 -9.98 3.79 -4.60
CA SER A 31 -11.19 2.98 -4.50
C SER A 31 -11.68 2.91 -3.06
N SER A 32 -13.00 2.82 -2.90
CA SER A 32 -13.59 2.59 -1.59
C SER A 32 -13.41 1.14 -1.14
N CYS A 33 -13.66 0.88 0.13
CA CYS A 33 -13.71 -0.47 0.65
C CYS A 33 -15.15 -0.97 0.59
N GLU A 34 -15.39 -2.05 -0.15
CA GLU A 34 -16.72 -2.65 -0.23
C GLU A 34 -17.07 -3.42 1.03
N SER A 35 -16.04 -3.95 1.70
CA SER A 35 -16.19 -4.70 2.94
C SER A 35 -15.13 -4.25 3.92
N PRO A 36 -15.46 -4.10 5.22
CA PRO A 36 -14.45 -3.76 6.21
C PRO A 36 -13.47 -4.90 6.49
N ALA A 37 -13.78 -6.11 6.04
CA ALA A 37 -12.87 -7.24 6.18
C ALA A 37 -11.69 -7.04 5.22
N HIS A 38 -10.48 -6.96 5.76
CA HIS A 38 -9.23 -6.83 5.00
C HIS A 38 -9.14 -5.58 4.13
N CYS A 39 -9.91 -4.54 4.45
CA CYS A 39 -9.82 -3.28 3.74
C CYS A 39 -10.09 -2.12 4.68
N ALA A 40 -9.21 -1.12 4.61
CA ALA A 40 -9.37 0.13 5.35
C ALA A 40 -9.03 1.30 4.43
N ARG A 41 -9.80 2.36 4.54
CA ARG A 41 -9.57 3.57 3.75
C ARG A 41 -9.81 4.78 4.63
N VAL A 42 -8.85 5.71 4.62
CA VAL A 42 -8.92 6.94 5.42
C VAL A 42 -8.48 8.13 4.60
N GLU A 43 -8.89 9.31 5.02
CA GLU A 43 -8.45 10.58 4.46
C GLU A 43 -8.06 11.52 5.57
N TRP A 44 -7.04 12.33 5.30
CA TRP A 44 -6.59 13.38 6.22
C TRP A 44 -6.48 14.70 5.46
N GLU A 45 -6.94 15.77 6.07
CA GLU A 45 -6.67 17.09 5.54
C GLU A 45 -5.19 17.42 5.74
N ARG A 46 -4.54 17.91 4.69
CA ARG A 46 -3.14 18.30 4.72
C ARG A 46 -2.93 19.52 3.84
N ASN A 47 -2.19 20.50 4.35
CA ASN A 47 -1.87 21.69 3.56
C ASN A 47 -0.95 21.35 2.39
N ASP A 48 -0.07 20.37 2.58
CA ASP A 48 0.86 19.91 1.57
C ASP A 48 0.77 18.39 1.44
N PRO A 49 -0.26 17.89 0.74
CA PRO A 49 -0.43 16.43 0.62
C PRO A 49 0.71 15.76 -0.14
N ILE A 50 1.33 16.43 -1.11
CA ILE A 50 2.51 15.88 -1.82
C ILE A 50 3.67 15.69 -0.86
N GLY A 51 3.96 16.70 -0.01
CA GLY A 51 5.01 16.59 0.98
C GLY A 51 4.74 15.49 2.00
N SER A 52 3.49 15.37 2.44
CA SER A 52 3.08 14.30 3.35
C SER A 52 3.25 12.93 2.71
N LEU A 53 2.88 12.80 1.45
CA LEU A 53 3.05 11.55 0.70
C LEU A 53 4.53 11.17 0.62
N SER A 54 5.38 12.13 0.31
CA SER A 54 6.82 11.92 0.19
C SER A 54 7.43 11.44 1.51
N GLU A 55 7.02 12.04 2.62
CA GLU A 55 7.49 11.62 3.94
C GLU A 55 7.06 10.19 4.27
N LEU A 56 5.82 9.84 3.95
CA LEU A 56 5.32 8.49 4.18
C LEU A 56 6.03 7.47 3.29
N ALA A 57 6.28 7.81 2.03
CA ALA A 57 7.01 6.93 1.13
C ALA A 57 8.41 6.63 1.66
N GLU A 58 9.09 7.65 2.19
CA GLU A 58 10.39 7.46 2.80
C GLU A 58 10.31 6.56 4.03
N ALA A 59 9.30 6.75 4.86
CA ALA A 59 9.09 5.90 6.03
C ALA A 59 8.83 4.45 5.62
N ILE A 60 8.09 4.22 4.56
CA ILE A 60 7.83 2.88 4.03
C ILE A 60 9.13 2.22 3.59
N GLN A 61 9.99 2.96 2.88
CA GLN A 61 11.28 2.43 2.44
C GLN A 61 12.15 1.97 3.60
N GLN A 62 12.01 2.58 4.77
CA GLN A 62 12.78 2.24 5.95
C GLN A 62 12.11 1.20 6.83
N THR A 63 10.91 0.77 6.48
CA THR A 63 10.15 -0.19 7.27
C THR A 63 10.46 -1.61 6.80
N PRO A 64 10.90 -2.52 7.71
CA PRO A 64 11.16 -3.90 7.33
C PRO A 64 9.92 -4.57 6.73
N ARG A 65 10.14 -5.44 5.75
CA ARG A 65 9.10 -6.19 5.06
C ARG A 65 8.08 -5.35 4.33
N SER A 66 8.44 -4.11 4.02
CA SER A 66 7.65 -3.23 3.18
C SER A 66 8.42 -2.93 1.91
N GLU A 67 7.71 -2.82 0.80
CA GLU A 67 8.33 -2.59 -0.49
C GLU A 67 7.45 -1.62 -1.29
N ILE A 68 8.08 -0.62 -1.89
CA ILE A 68 7.38 0.28 -2.81
C ILE A 68 7.35 -0.39 -4.18
N ILE A 69 6.15 -0.60 -4.70
CA ILE A 69 5.92 -1.23 -5.99
C ILE A 69 5.84 -0.18 -7.09
N GLU A 70 5.16 0.94 -6.81
CA GLU A 70 5.01 2.03 -7.76
C GLU A 70 5.06 3.35 -6.99
N GLN A 71 5.79 4.32 -7.54
CA GLN A 71 5.87 5.64 -6.92
C GLN A 71 5.77 6.72 -7.99
N GLN A 72 4.78 7.57 -7.85
CA GLN A 72 4.59 8.77 -8.65
C GLN A 72 4.56 9.97 -7.71
N THR A 73 4.51 11.17 -8.26
CA THR A 73 4.52 12.39 -7.45
C THR A 73 3.35 12.43 -6.45
N ASP A 74 2.18 11.96 -6.87
CA ASP A 74 0.96 12.02 -6.08
C ASP A 74 0.39 10.66 -5.68
N TYR A 75 1.08 9.56 -6.02
CA TYR A 75 0.55 8.22 -5.79
C TYR A 75 1.68 7.25 -5.43
N VAL A 76 1.45 6.42 -4.44
CA VAL A 76 2.35 5.34 -4.04
C VAL A 76 1.55 4.07 -3.84
N HIS A 77 2.03 2.98 -4.43
CA HIS A 77 1.56 1.63 -4.13
C HIS A 77 2.72 0.87 -3.49
N ALA A 78 2.49 0.32 -2.33
CA ALA A 78 3.48 -0.46 -1.58
C ALA A 78 2.84 -1.74 -1.08
N THR A 79 3.69 -2.69 -0.72
CA THR A 79 3.25 -3.91 -0.04
C THR A 79 3.91 -3.99 1.32
N ALA A 80 3.20 -4.58 2.27
CA ALA A 80 3.73 -4.87 3.59
C ALA A 80 3.39 -6.32 3.95
N SER A 81 4.39 -7.04 4.47
CA SER A 81 4.23 -8.46 4.78
C SER A 81 4.25 -8.69 6.28
N SER A 82 3.34 -9.53 6.76
CA SER A 82 3.32 -9.97 8.14
C SER A 82 4.53 -10.85 8.45
N GLN A 83 5.16 -10.63 9.61
CA GLN A 83 6.32 -11.40 10.02
C GLN A 83 6.00 -12.87 10.30
N ILE A 84 4.85 -13.12 10.91
CA ILE A 84 4.49 -14.44 11.41
C ILE A 84 3.72 -15.24 10.38
N PHE A 85 2.71 -14.62 9.78
CA PHE A 85 1.78 -15.31 8.87
C PHE A 85 2.10 -15.11 7.42
N GLY A 86 3.00 -14.17 7.08
CA GLY A 86 3.37 -13.89 5.70
C GLY A 86 2.25 -13.28 4.86
N PHE A 87 1.22 -12.74 5.49
CA PHE A 87 0.18 -12.03 4.75
C PHE A 87 0.78 -10.80 4.10
N VAL A 88 0.41 -10.56 2.86
CA VAL A 88 0.84 -9.39 2.11
C VAL A 88 -0.36 -8.47 1.93
N ASP A 89 -0.23 -7.26 2.45
CA ASP A 89 -1.23 -6.22 2.28
C ASP A 89 -0.74 -5.22 1.25
N ASP A 90 -1.65 -4.75 0.42
CA ASP A 90 -1.37 -3.66 -0.50
C ASP A 90 -1.76 -2.34 0.16
N LEU A 91 -0.84 -1.39 0.14
CA LEU A 91 -1.03 -0.05 0.67
C LEU A 91 -0.98 0.94 -0.46
N GLU A 92 -2.02 1.74 -0.57
CA GLU A 92 -2.04 2.84 -1.52
C GLU A 92 -2.10 4.17 -0.78
N LEU A 93 -1.37 5.16 -1.30
CA LEU A 93 -1.40 6.53 -0.82
C LEU A 93 -1.63 7.44 -2.01
N TYR A 94 -2.50 8.41 -1.85
CA TYR A 94 -2.80 9.38 -2.91
C TYR A 94 -2.88 10.79 -2.32
N ALA A 95 -2.11 11.69 -2.91
CA ALA A 95 -2.12 13.10 -2.54
C ALA A 95 -3.04 13.86 -3.49
N ASP A 96 -4.23 14.20 -3.02
CA ASP A 96 -5.20 14.97 -3.79
C ASP A 96 -4.96 16.45 -3.50
N THR A 97 -4.26 17.12 -4.41
CA THR A 97 -3.91 18.52 -4.24
C THR A 97 -5.08 19.47 -4.42
N GLU A 98 -6.08 19.06 -5.18
CA GLU A 98 -7.27 19.90 -5.38
C GLU A 98 -8.09 20.01 -4.10
N ARG A 99 -8.21 18.93 -3.36
CA ARG A 99 -8.98 18.89 -2.13
C ARG A 99 -8.14 19.06 -0.88
N SER A 100 -6.81 19.14 -1.02
CA SER A 100 -5.87 19.21 0.10
C SER A 100 -6.07 18.07 1.09
N VAL A 101 -6.13 16.86 0.57
CA VAL A 101 -6.24 15.66 1.39
C VAL A 101 -5.22 14.62 0.97
N LEU A 102 -4.82 13.82 1.94
CA LEU A 102 -4.03 12.62 1.71
C LEU A 102 -4.96 11.44 1.96
N GLN A 103 -5.08 10.56 0.98
CA GLN A 103 -5.87 9.34 1.08
C GLN A 103 -4.96 8.15 1.27
N ALA A 104 -5.40 7.20 2.08
CA ALA A 104 -4.71 5.93 2.24
C ALA A 104 -5.72 4.80 2.21
N ARG A 105 -5.32 3.70 1.58
CA ARG A 105 -6.12 2.49 1.51
C ARG A 105 -5.23 1.28 1.70
N SER A 106 -5.65 0.38 2.55
CA SER A 106 -4.96 -0.89 2.79
C SER A 106 -5.91 -2.03 2.46
N VAL A 107 -5.47 -2.94 1.62
CA VAL A 107 -6.32 -4.03 1.16
C VAL A 107 -5.55 -5.33 0.95
#